data_eaa50b7f59241ba8e23e90e02d170970
#
_entry.id   eaa50b7f59241ba8e23e90e02d170970
#
_cell.length_a   1.000
_cell.length_b   1.000
_cell.length_c   1.000
_cell.angle_alpha   90.00
_cell.angle_beta   90.00
_cell.angle_gamma   90.00
#
_symmetry.space_group_name_H-M   'P 1'
#
loop_
_entity.id
_entity.type
_entity.pdbx_description
1 polymer ?
#
loop_
_entity_poly.entity_id
_entity_poly.type
_entity_poly.pdbx_seq_one_letter_code
_entity_poly.pdbx_strand_id
1 'polypeptide(L)'
;MVNRVNTFRFAALCIVLSSCAVPKSGEVDEINSNDIPFELNSPETSAPATTTSVELTPPLTGSTFEQADLYFVDGSSLERVRLEIPSPTDLQGVFAALVAGLPDPAHTKVKTLLPVDFAAVIEVEGGVANVNAKRVYLDSIKPNEQRLAIAQIVLTLTSQPGIGQVTFSVGGKAIGVPRGRGDIAGAGTPVTFDDYKMLIAK
;
A
#
# COMPACT_ATOMS: atom_id res chain seq x y z
N MET A 1 -11.30 -42.89 -49.75
CA MET A 1 -11.94 -44.06 -49.10
C MET A 1 -11.83 -43.94 -47.60
N VAL A 2 -12.99 -44.04 -46.97
CA VAL A 2 -13.27 -44.26 -45.54
C VAL A 2 -13.15 -43.06 -44.58
N ASN A 3 -14.30 -42.45 -44.39
CA ASN A 3 -14.75 -41.66 -43.23
C ASN A 3 -14.53 -42.37 -41.89
N ARG A 4 -14.05 -41.65 -40.87
CA ARG A 4 -14.38 -41.98 -39.50
C ARG A 4 -14.96 -40.75 -38.79
N VAL A 5 -16.25 -40.81 -38.65
CA VAL A 5 -17.07 -39.95 -37.77
C VAL A 5 -16.73 -40.32 -36.31
N ASN A 6 -16.19 -39.38 -35.54
CA ASN A 6 -16.06 -39.54 -34.10
C ASN A 6 -17.18 -38.78 -33.38
N THR A 7 -18.05 -39.54 -32.80
CA THR A 7 -19.24 -39.18 -32.06
C THR A 7 -18.82 -38.48 -30.74
N PHE A 8 -19.12 -37.21 -30.57
CA PHE A 8 -19.00 -36.48 -29.32
C PHE A 8 -20.15 -36.89 -28.38
N ARG A 9 -19.81 -37.54 -27.30
CA ARG A 9 -20.71 -37.77 -26.14
C ARG A 9 -20.78 -36.49 -25.30
N PHE A 10 -21.94 -35.86 -25.33
CA PHE A 10 -22.31 -34.81 -24.38
C PHE A 10 -22.53 -35.43 -23.00
N ALA A 11 -21.64 -35.14 -22.06
CA ALA A 11 -21.87 -35.35 -20.64
C ALA A 11 -22.52 -34.08 -20.07
N ALA A 12 -23.80 -34.17 -19.74
CA ALA A 12 -24.52 -33.12 -19.04
C ALA A 12 -24.02 -33.04 -17.58
N LEU A 13 -23.32 -31.96 -17.23
CA LEU A 13 -22.90 -31.65 -15.86
C LEU A 13 -24.00 -30.82 -15.19
N CYS A 14 -24.75 -31.44 -14.29
CA CYS A 14 -25.73 -30.77 -13.43
C CYS A 14 -24.97 -29.90 -12.40
N ILE A 15 -25.04 -28.57 -12.56
CA ILE A 15 -24.57 -27.61 -11.57
C ILE A 15 -25.66 -27.44 -10.52
N VAL A 16 -25.44 -27.95 -9.32
CA VAL A 16 -26.28 -27.71 -8.14
C VAL A 16 -25.92 -26.32 -7.60
N LEU A 17 -26.80 -25.36 -7.82
CA LEU A 17 -26.73 -24.03 -7.23
C LEU A 17 -27.12 -24.13 -5.74
N SER A 18 -26.14 -24.13 -4.87
CA SER A 18 -26.33 -23.94 -3.43
C SER A 18 -26.72 -22.48 -3.18
N SER A 19 -28.01 -22.24 -3.05
CA SER A 19 -28.57 -20.97 -2.60
C SER A 19 -28.22 -20.77 -1.13
N CYS A 20 -27.25 -19.88 -0.83
CA CYS A 20 -27.08 -19.33 0.51
C CYS A 20 -28.28 -18.44 0.80
N ALA A 21 -29.20 -18.91 1.63
CA ALA A 21 -30.29 -18.10 2.17
C ALA A 21 -29.68 -17.02 3.09
N VAL A 22 -29.83 -15.76 2.69
CA VAL A 22 -29.60 -14.62 3.57
C VAL A 22 -30.69 -14.67 4.65
N PRO A 23 -30.36 -14.70 5.95
CA PRO A 23 -31.36 -14.59 6.99
C PRO A 23 -32.07 -13.24 6.85
N LYS A 24 -33.39 -13.26 6.71
CA LYS A 24 -34.23 -12.06 6.77
C LYS A 24 -33.97 -11.43 8.14
N SER A 25 -33.65 -10.12 8.11
CA SER A 25 -33.54 -9.25 9.27
C SER A 25 -34.59 -9.61 10.30
N GLY A 26 -34.11 -10.12 11.44
CA GLY A 26 -34.94 -10.34 12.62
C GLY A 26 -35.54 -9.00 13.05
N GLU A 27 -36.75 -9.05 13.52
CA GLU A 27 -37.40 -8.00 14.30
C GLU A 27 -36.39 -7.41 15.28
N VAL A 28 -36.27 -6.10 15.29
CA VAL A 28 -35.49 -5.38 16.29
C VAL A 28 -36.29 -5.53 17.60
N ASP A 29 -35.88 -6.46 18.46
CA ASP A 29 -36.40 -6.52 19.82
C ASP A 29 -35.99 -5.26 20.55
N GLU A 30 -36.94 -4.45 20.95
CA GLU A 30 -36.72 -3.29 21.83
C GLU A 30 -36.17 -3.82 23.17
N ILE A 31 -34.93 -3.45 23.50
CA ILE A 31 -34.33 -3.81 24.79
C ILE A 31 -35.15 -3.13 25.88
N ASN A 32 -35.75 -3.92 26.76
CA ASN A 32 -36.53 -3.41 27.88
C ASN A 32 -35.63 -2.55 28.78
N SER A 33 -36.12 -1.35 29.13
CA SER A 33 -35.39 -0.35 29.95
C SER A 33 -34.89 -0.88 31.28
N ASN A 34 -35.41 -2.02 31.75
CA ASN A 34 -34.99 -2.68 33.00
C ASN A 34 -33.77 -3.60 32.84
N ASP A 35 -33.35 -3.91 31.61
CA ASP A 35 -32.23 -4.82 31.31
C ASP A 35 -30.95 -4.08 30.92
N ILE A 36 -30.95 -2.73 31.00
CA ILE A 36 -29.76 -1.92 30.71
C ILE A 36 -28.88 -1.84 31.97
N PRO A 37 -27.74 -2.54 32.00
CA PRO A 37 -26.77 -2.39 33.09
C PRO A 37 -26.16 -0.98 33.02
N PHE A 38 -25.97 -0.36 34.19
CA PHE A 38 -25.34 0.96 34.35
C PHE A 38 -26.24 2.21 34.18
N GLU A 39 -27.37 2.31 34.86
CA GLU A 39 -28.12 3.57 35.13
C GLU A 39 -28.06 4.67 34.03
N LEU A 40 -28.07 4.31 32.75
CA LEU A 40 -28.03 5.26 31.65
C LEU A 40 -29.34 6.04 31.46
N ASN A 41 -30.35 5.75 32.23
CA ASN A 41 -31.67 6.38 32.17
C ASN A 41 -31.94 7.36 33.36
N SER A 42 -30.91 7.84 34.06
CA SER A 42 -31.14 8.89 35.08
C SER A 42 -31.61 10.16 34.39
N PRO A 43 -32.79 10.69 34.73
CA PRO A 43 -33.24 11.99 34.19
C PRO A 43 -32.31 13.08 34.70
N GLU A 44 -31.64 13.77 33.77
CA GLU A 44 -30.86 14.97 34.09
C GLU A 44 -31.76 16.00 34.74
N THR A 45 -31.52 16.24 36.02
CA THR A 45 -32.09 17.38 36.75
C THR A 45 -31.49 18.65 36.14
N SER A 46 -32.31 19.41 35.43
CA SER A 46 -31.95 20.70 34.84
C SER A 46 -31.50 21.67 35.94
N ALA A 47 -30.21 21.88 36.05
CA ALA A 47 -29.65 23.03 36.75
C ALA A 47 -29.59 24.24 35.80
N PRO A 48 -29.80 25.47 36.25
CA PRO A 48 -29.87 26.65 35.40
C PRO A 48 -28.52 26.88 34.69
N ALA A 49 -28.59 27.10 33.38
CA ALA A 49 -27.45 27.37 32.54
C ALA A 49 -26.72 28.65 32.96
N THR A 50 -25.58 28.54 33.57
CA THR A 50 -24.59 29.61 33.60
C THR A 50 -23.88 29.59 32.27
N THR A 51 -24.14 30.60 31.44
CA THR A 51 -23.49 30.78 30.13
C THR A 51 -22.04 31.15 30.36
N THR A 52 -21.18 30.17 30.61
CA THR A 52 -19.74 30.35 30.47
C THR A 52 -19.45 30.14 28.98
N SER A 53 -19.15 31.25 28.31
CA SER A 53 -18.59 31.22 26.96
C SER A 53 -17.29 30.43 27.03
N VAL A 54 -17.35 29.12 26.70
CA VAL A 54 -16.18 28.33 26.47
C VAL A 54 -15.69 28.77 25.11
N GLU A 55 -14.65 29.61 25.13
CA GLU A 55 -13.82 29.84 23.94
C GLU A 55 -13.40 28.45 23.42
N LEU A 56 -13.99 28.05 22.27
CA LEU A 56 -13.60 26.85 21.55
C LEU A 56 -12.16 27.06 21.07
N THR A 57 -11.21 26.73 21.95
CA THR A 57 -9.84 26.50 21.51
C THR A 57 -9.93 25.38 20.49
N PRO A 58 -9.59 25.60 19.19
CA PRO A 58 -9.57 24.52 18.24
C PRO A 58 -8.71 23.41 18.83
N PRO A 59 -9.13 22.13 18.72
CA PRO A 59 -8.27 21.05 19.17
C PRO A 59 -6.94 21.24 18.46
N LEU A 60 -5.87 21.36 19.25
CA LEU A 60 -4.51 21.26 18.75
C LEU A 60 -4.46 19.92 18.01
N THR A 61 -4.53 19.97 16.70
CA THR A 61 -4.36 18.81 15.85
C THR A 61 -2.90 18.40 16.05
N GLY A 62 -2.65 17.64 17.08
CA GLY A 62 -1.34 17.01 17.28
C GLY A 62 -1.09 16.17 16.03
N SER A 63 -0.07 16.56 15.27
CA SER A 63 0.36 15.72 14.15
C SER A 63 0.70 14.36 14.71
N THR A 64 -0.13 13.38 14.43
CA THR A 64 0.17 11.99 14.73
C THR A 64 1.17 11.50 13.70
N PHE A 65 2.11 10.66 14.13
CA PHE A 65 3.09 10.04 13.25
C PHE A 65 2.90 8.53 13.32
N GLU A 66 3.20 7.89 12.20
CA GLU A 66 3.29 6.44 12.11
C GLU A 66 4.65 6.02 11.57
N GLN A 67 5.06 4.79 11.89
CA GLN A 67 6.37 4.29 11.50
C GLN A 67 6.25 3.48 10.21
N ALA A 68 7.09 3.82 9.22
CA ALA A 68 7.21 3.07 7.98
C ALA A 68 8.65 2.57 7.79
N ASP A 69 8.78 1.35 7.26
CA ASP A 69 10.07 0.79 6.86
C ASP A 69 10.36 1.21 5.41
N LEU A 70 11.42 1.99 5.22
CA LEU A 70 11.91 2.45 3.92
C LEU A 70 13.29 1.87 3.66
N TYR A 71 13.63 1.67 2.38
CA TYR A 71 14.92 1.12 1.99
C TYR A 71 15.75 2.17 1.24
N PHE A 72 16.94 2.44 1.75
CA PHE A 72 17.90 3.40 1.21
C PHE A 72 19.17 2.69 0.77
N VAL A 73 19.92 3.32 -0.14
CA VAL A 73 21.14 2.72 -0.71
C VAL A 73 22.36 3.06 0.15
N ASP A 74 23.11 2.04 0.57
CA ASP A 74 24.46 2.12 1.13
C ASP A 74 25.43 1.41 0.17
N GLY A 75 26.21 2.18 -0.57
CA GLY A 75 27.14 1.65 -1.56
C GLY A 75 26.47 0.81 -2.64
N SER A 76 26.57 -0.50 -2.57
CA SER A 76 26.00 -1.48 -3.51
C SER A 76 24.84 -2.29 -2.93
N SER A 77 24.42 -1.99 -1.70
CA SER A 77 23.36 -2.68 -0.98
C SER A 77 22.25 -1.70 -0.53
N LEU A 78 21.20 -2.26 0.02
CA LEU A 78 20.08 -1.51 0.58
C LEU A 78 19.99 -1.76 2.08
N GLU A 79 19.79 -0.70 2.83
CA GLU A 79 19.58 -0.72 4.26
C GLU A 79 18.14 -0.31 4.57
N ARG A 80 17.51 -1.05 5.49
CA ARG A 80 16.17 -0.72 5.99
C ARG A 80 16.27 0.33 7.07
N VAL A 81 15.61 1.44 6.87
CA VAL A 81 15.50 2.53 7.83
C VAL A 81 14.05 2.73 8.21
N ARG A 82 13.76 2.79 9.50
CA ARG A 82 12.43 3.09 10.01
C ARG A 82 12.31 4.58 10.22
N LEU A 83 11.37 5.20 9.49
CA LEU A 83 11.07 6.63 9.59
C LEU A 83 9.69 6.87 10.20
N GLU A 84 9.57 7.97 10.93
CA GLU A 84 8.31 8.54 11.35
C GLU A 84 7.78 9.45 10.24
N ILE A 85 6.58 9.14 9.75
CA ILE A 85 5.90 9.87 8.71
C ILE A 85 4.55 10.39 9.21
N PRO A 86 4.05 11.54 8.73
CA PRO A 86 2.77 12.08 9.18
C PRO A 86 1.63 11.08 8.95
N SER A 87 0.80 10.87 9.97
CA SER A 87 -0.37 9.98 9.94
C SER A 87 -1.67 10.79 9.75
N PRO A 88 -2.67 10.25 9.04
CA PRO A 88 -2.65 8.99 8.33
C PRO A 88 -1.84 9.08 7.04
N THR A 89 -1.04 8.06 6.75
CA THR A 89 -0.30 8.01 5.50
C THR A 89 -0.82 6.89 4.60
N ASP A 90 -0.89 7.20 3.32
CA ASP A 90 -1.14 6.22 2.27
C ASP A 90 0.18 5.81 1.61
N LEU A 91 0.09 4.88 0.66
CA LEU A 91 1.25 4.41 -0.08
C LEU A 91 1.94 5.52 -0.89
N GLN A 92 1.17 6.53 -1.33
CA GLN A 92 1.71 7.70 -1.99
C GLN A 92 2.58 8.54 -1.05
N GLY A 93 2.16 8.70 0.21
CA GLY A 93 2.92 9.40 1.25
C GLY A 93 4.21 8.66 1.63
N VAL A 94 4.17 7.32 1.75
CA VAL A 94 5.36 6.49 1.95
C VAL A 94 6.36 6.67 0.79
N PHE A 95 5.85 6.65 -0.45
CA PHE A 95 6.68 6.88 -1.63
C PHE A 95 7.29 8.29 -1.65
N ALA A 96 6.52 9.30 -1.29
CA ALA A 96 7.02 10.67 -1.20
C ALA A 96 8.14 10.80 -0.14
N ALA A 97 8.01 10.13 1.00
CA ALA A 97 9.06 10.07 2.03
C ALA A 97 10.34 9.39 1.51
N LEU A 98 10.21 8.31 0.72
CA LEU A 98 11.34 7.64 0.08
C LEU A 98 12.08 8.58 -0.90
N VAL A 99 11.33 9.35 -1.70
CA VAL A 99 11.89 10.33 -2.65
C VAL A 99 12.56 11.48 -1.92
N ALA A 100 11.94 12.00 -0.86
CA ALA A 100 12.50 13.07 -0.04
C ALA A 100 13.82 12.69 0.63
N GLY A 101 14.03 11.38 0.88
CA GLY A 101 15.21 10.89 1.56
C GLY A 101 15.17 11.09 3.07
N LEU A 102 16.33 10.96 3.71
CA LEU A 102 16.45 11.11 5.17
C LEU A 102 16.44 12.59 5.57
N PRO A 103 15.82 12.94 6.72
CA PRO A 103 15.77 14.31 7.21
C PRO A 103 17.16 14.93 7.49
N ASP A 104 18.14 14.10 7.84
CA ASP A 104 19.51 14.52 8.09
C ASP A 104 20.50 13.66 7.30
N PRO A 105 20.69 13.94 6.01
CA PRO A 105 21.58 13.16 5.15
C PRO A 105 23.06 13.29 5.52
N ALA A 106 23.44 14.33 6.26
CA ALA A 106 24.84 14.59 6.61
C ALA A 106 25.41 13.57 7.61
N HIS A 107 24.55 12.92 8.41
CA HIS A 107 24.94 11.96 9.43
C HIS A 107 24.69 10.50 9.04
N THR A 108 24.23 10.24 7.81
CA THR A 108 23.92 8.89 7.32
C THR A 108 24.76 8.54 6.11
N LYS A 109 25.13 7.25 6.02
CA LYS A 109 25.82 6.68 4.84
C LYS A 109 24.84 6.33 3.73
N VAL A 110 23.56 6.25 4.08
CA VAL A 110 22.50 5.82 3.18
C VAL A 110 21.86 7.00 2.46
N LYS A 111 21.45 6.79 1.22
CA LYS A 111 20.82 7.82 0.37
C LYS A 111 19.72 7.25 -0.49
N THR A 112 18.83 8.11 -0.97
CA THR A 112 17.96 7.77 -2.08
C THR A 112 18.70 7.91 -3.42
N LEU A 113 18.40 7.03 -4.38
CA LEU A 113 18.82 7.16 -5.77
C LEU A 113 17.73 7.78 -6.64
N LEU A 114 16.57 8.05 -6.06
CA LEU A 114 15.47 8.67 -6.76
C LEU A 114 15.76 10.18 -6.88
N PRO A 115 15.53 10.79 -8.04
CA PRO A 115 15.61 12.24 -8.20
C PRO A 115 14.68 12.97 -7.23
N VAL A 116 15.08 14.14 -6.72
CA VAL A 116 14.30 14.90 -5.73
C VAL A 116 12.90 15.27 -6.22
N ASP A 117 12.75 15.44 -7.53
CA ASP A 117 11.50 15.76 -8.21
C ASP A 117 10.79 14.51 -8.78
N PHE A 118 11.23 13.30 -8.39
CA PHE A 118 10.64 12.05 -8.87
C PHE A 118 9.17 11.96 -8.45
N ALA A 119 8.29 12.15 -9.40
CA ALA A 119 6.86 12.03 -9.19
C ALA A 119 6.32 10.78 -9.91
N ALA A 120 5.59 9.97 -9.15
CA ALA A 120 4.83 8.84 -9.69
C ALA A 120 3.44 8.84 -9.04
N VAL A 121 2.47 8.32 -9.76
CA VAL A 121 1.15 7.99 -9.22
C VAL A 121 1.17 6.52 -8.82
N ILE A 122 0.77 6.23 -7.59
CA ILE A 122 0.71 4.86 -7.08
C ILE A 122 -0.74 4.43 -6.96
N GLU A 123 -1.12 3.43 -7.73
CA GLU A 123 -2.45 2.83 -7.71
C GLU A 123 -2.34 1.42 -7.14
N VAL A 124 -3.28 1.02 -6.27
CA VAL A 124 -3.26 -0.29 -5.62
C VAL A 124 -4.51 -1.06 -5.99
N GLU A 125 -4.31 -2.26 -6.52
CA GLU A 125 -5.39 -3.19 -6.82
C GLU A 125 -4.99 -4.60 -6.41
N GLY A 126 -5.79 -5.25 -5.56
CA GLY A 126 -5.57 -6.65 -5.14
C GLY A 126 -4.21 -6.91 -4.50
N GLY A 127 -3.61 -5.93 -3.80
CA GLY A 127 -2.29 -6.07 -3.17
C GLY A 127 -1.11 -5.86 -4.14
N VAL A 128 -1.39 -5.41 -5.36
CA VAL A 128 -0.39 -5.00 -6.35
C VAL A 128 -0.35 -3.48 -6.43
N ALA A 129 0.80 -2.89 -6.19
CA ALA A 129 1.02 -1.45 -6.37
C ALA A 129 1.56 -1.18 -7.79
N ASN A 130 0.86 -0.39 -8.58
CA ASN A 130 1.36 0.11 -9.86
C ASN A 130 2.02 1.47 -9.68
N VAL A 131 3.29 1.56 -10.00
CA VAL A 131 4.08 2.79 -9.96
C VAL A 131 4.11 3.40 -11.37
N ASN A 132 3.27 4.39 -11.61
CA ASN A 132 3.19 5.08 -12.91
C ASN A 132 4.00 6.37 -12.89
N ALA A 133 5.18 6.35 -13.48
CA ALA A 133 6.10 7.48 -13.53
C ALA A 133 6.18 8.12 -14.91
N LYS A 134 6.79 9.30 -14.98
CA LYS A 134 7.19 9.90 -16.25
C LYS A 134 8.56 9.37 -16.68
N ARG A 135 8.75 9.18 -17.98
CA ARG A 135 10.01 8.66 -18.54
C ARG A 135 11.23 9.47 -18.14
N VAL A 136 11.11 10.80 -18.07
CA VAL A 136 12.22 11.69 -17.72
C VAL A 136 12.88 11.32 -16.40
N TYR A 137 12.11 10.83 -15.42
CA TYR A 137 12.66 10.43 -14.12
C TYR A 137 13.48 9.14 -14.20
N LEU A 138 13.04 8.17 -15.00
CA LEU A 138 13.78 6.94 -15.21
C LEU A 138 15.07 7.17 -16.00
N ASP A 139 15.01 8.04 -16.98
CA ASP A 139 16.17 8.40 -17.82
C ASP A 139 17.22 9.21 -17.03
N SER A 140 16.83 9.88 -15.94
CA SER A 140 17.75 10.62 -15.06
C SER A 140 18.54 9.71 -14.10
N ILE A 141 18.09 8.47 -13.87
CA ILE A 141 18.80 7.49 -13.05
C ILE A 141 19.89 6.83 -13.89
N LYS A 142 21.13 6.87 -13.40
CA LYS A 142 22.26 6.26 -14.12
C LYS A 142 22.01 4.77 -14.36
N PRO A 143 22.37 4.22 -15.53
CA PRO A 143 22.10 2.83 -15.88
C PRO A 143 22.60 1.80 -14.86
N ASN A 144 23.76 2.04 -14.26
CA ASN A 144 24.33 1.17 -13.22
C ASN A 144 23.61 1.29 -11.86
N GLU A 145 22.84 2.34 -11.64
CA GLU A 145 22.07 2.59 -10.40
C GLU A 145 20.60 2.18 -10.53
N GLN A 146 20.08 1.99 -11.76
CA GLN A 146 18.66 1.69 -11.99
C GLN A 146 18.17 0.48 -11.20
N ARG A 147 18.97 -0.59 -11.12
CA ARG A 147 18.61 -1.79 -10.36
C ARG A 147 18.41 -1.49 -8.87
N LEU A 148 19.28 -0.69 -8.26
CA LEU A 148 19.16 -0.30 -6.85
C LEU A 148 18.02 0.69 -6.65
N ALA A 149 17.79 1.61 -7.56
CA ALA A 149 16.67 2.55 -7.51
C ALA A 149 15.31 1.80 -7.58
N ILE A 150 15.18 0.84 -8.49
CA ILE A 150 13.97 -0.01 -8.56
C ILE A 150 13.83 -0.85 -7.29
N ALA A 151 14.92 -1.42 -6.78
CA ALA A 151 14.92 -2.19 -5.54
C ALA A 151 14.47 -1.34 -4.33
N GLN A 152 14.90 -0.07 -4.23
CA GLN A 152 14.41 0.85 -3.20
C GLN A 152 12.90 0.97 -3.22
N ILE A 153 12.32 1.20 -4.38
CA ILE A 153 10.87 1.34 -4.55
C ILE A 153 10.17 0.04 -4.16
N VAL A 154 10.59 -1.10 -4.74
CA VAL A 154 9.92 -2.38 -4.52
C VAL A 154 9.99 -2.81 -3.06
N LEU A 155 11.17 -2.79 -2.45
CA LEU A 155 11.34 -3.20 -1.05
C LEU A 155 10.56 -2.29 -0.09
N THR A 156 10.54 -0.97 -0.35
CA THR A 156 9.76 -0.03 0.46
C THR A 156 8.27 -0.29 0.35
N LEU A 157 7.72 -0.39 -0.87
CA LEU A 157 6.29 -0.55 -1.07
C LEU A 157 5.79 -1.93 -0.60
N THR A 158 6.55 -3.01 -0.86
CA THR A 158 6.19 -4.37 -0.41
C THR A 158 6.40 -4.59 1.08
N SER A 159 7.05 -3.68 1.79
CA SER A 159 7.13 -3.69 3.25
C SER A 159 5.91 -3.06 3.92
N GLN A 160 5.03 -2.42 3.13
CA GLN A 160 3.81 -1.84 3.67
C GLN A 160 2.68 -2.88 3.76
N PRO A 161 1.80 -2.77 4.76
CA PRO A 161 0.69 -3.71 4.93
C PRO A 161 -0.17 -3.83 3.68
N GLY A 162 -0.52 -5.04 3.30
CA GLY A 162 -1.41 -5.33 2.18
C GLY A 162 -0.77 -5.27 0.79
N ILE A 163 0.53 -4.94 0.67
CA ILE A 163 1.23 -4.89 -0.62
C ILE A 163 2.19 -6.07 -0.75
N GLY A 164 1.92 -6.95 -1.69
CA GLY A 164 2.79 -8.11 -1.98
C GLY A 164 3.62 -7.97 -3.25
N GLN A 165 3.20 -7.11 -4.17
CA GLN A 165 3.74 -7.01 -5.51
C GLN A 165 3.77 -5.57 -6.01
N VAL A 166 4.68 -5.28 -6.94
CA VAL A 166 4.78 -3.97 -7.60
C VAL A 166 4.89 -4.17 -9.10
N THR A 167 4.16 -3.34 -9.84
CA THR A 167 4.31 -3.20 -11.31
C THR A 167 4.73 -1.78 -11.65
N PHE A 168 5.30 -1.61 -12.85
CA PHE A 168 5.78 -0.31 -13.29
C PHE A 168 5.17 0.08 -14.63
N SER A 169 4.82 1.34 -14.76
CA SER A 169 4.34 1.93 -16.00
C SER A 169 4.92 3.33 -16.24
N VAL A 170 4.93 3.73 -17.50
CA VAL A 170 5.34 5.08 -17.94
C VAL A 170 4.23 5.65 -18.79
N GLY A 171 3.61 6.71 -18.29
CA GLY A 171 2.45 7.31 -18.97
C GLY A 171 1.32 6.29 -19.18
N GLY A 172 1.08 5.41 -18.21
CA GLY A 172 0.07 4.35 -18.27
C GLY A 172 0.47 3.11 -19.08
N LYS A 173 1.62 3.11 -19.75
CA LYS A 173 2.10 1.94 -20.50
C LYS A 173 3.03 1.11 -19.63
N ALA A 174 2.71 -0.16 -19.44
CA ALA A 174 3.53 -1.10 -18.68
C ALA A 174 4.96 -1.22 -19.25
N ILE A 175 5.93 -1.22 -18.34
CA ILE A 175 7.36 -1.40 -18.66
C ILE A 175 7.95 -2.57 -17.89
N GLY A 176 9.06 -3.12 -18.42
CA GLY A 176 9.90 -4.08 -17.70
C GLY A 176 10.94 -3.35 -16.85
N VAL A 177 11.35 -3.98 -15.75
CA VAL A 177 12.33 -3.44 -14.81
C VAL A 177 13.41 -4.46 -14.45
N PRO A 178 14.65 -4.02 -14.15
CA PRO A 178 15.71 -4.93 -13.74
C PRO A 178 15.41 -5.52 -12.36
N ARG A 179 15.51 -6.86 -12.22
CA ARG A 179 15.45 -7.55 -10.93
C ARG A 179 16.80 -7.54 -10.21
N GLY A 180 16.78 -7.90 -8.94
CA GLY A 180 17.98 -7.97 -8.11
C GLY A 180 19.10 -8.86 -8.66
N ARG A 181 18.76 -9.92 -9.39
CA ARG A 181 19.75 -10.82 -10.06
C ARG A 181 20.32 -10.24 -11.37
N GLY A 182 19.75 -9.14 -11.86
CA GLY A 182 20.19 -8.48 -13.10
C GLY A 182 19.42 -8.85 -14.34
N ASP A 183 18.50 -9.83 -14.29
CA ASP A 183 17.55 -10.10 -15.35
C ASP A 183 16.47 -9.02 -15.42
N ILE A 184 15.76 -8.91 -16.52
CA ILE A 184 14.71 -7.92 -16.71
C ILE A 184 13.36 -8.63 -16.62
N ALA A 185 12.49 -8.18 -15.70
CA ALA A 185 11.09 -8.55 -15.67
C ALA A 185 10.39 -8.04 -16.93
N GLY A 186 9.55 -8.85 -17.56
CA GLY A 186 8.77 -8.43 -18.72
C GLY A 186 7.83 -7.25 -18.38
N ALA A 187 7.41 -6.50 -19.40
CA ALA A 187 6.46 -5.41 -19.22
C ALA A 187 5.16 -5.90 -18.55
N GLY A 188 4.74 -5.23 -17.48
CA GLY A 188 3.56 -5.61 -16.69
C GLY A 188 3.74 -6.83 -15.80
N THR A 189 4.89 -7.49 -15.79
CA THR A 189 5.17 -8.59 -14.87
C THR A 189 5.40 -8.04 -13.48
N PRO A 190 4.61 -8.45 -12.45
CA PRO A 190 4.82 -8.02 -11.09
C PRO A 190 6.17 -8.50 -10.56
N VAL A 191 6.78 -7.64 -9.75
CA VAL A 191 7.99 -7.96 -8.98
C VAL A 191 7.68 -7.93 -7.48
N THR A 192 8.42 -8.68 -6.69
CA THR A 192 8.16 -8.93 -5.28
C THR A 192 9.36 -8.55 -4.41
N PHE A 193 9.18 -8.55 -3.10
CA PHE A 193 10.27 -8.42 -2.14
C PHE A 193 11.39 -9.44 -2.40
N ASP A 194 11.03 -10.69 -2.69
CA ASP A 194 11.97 -11.78 -2.90
C ASP A 194 12.88 -11.58 -4.12
N ASP A 195 12.43 -10.85 -5.12
CA ASP A 195 13.23 -10.53 -6.30
C ASP A 195 14.44 -9.62 -5.96
N TYR A 196 14.38 -8.88 -4.83
CA TYR A 196 15.40 -7.90 -4.46
C TYR A 196 16.04 -8.10 -3.09
N LYS A 197 15.54 -9.05 -2.26
CA LYS A 197 16.06 -9.28 -0.90
C LYS A 197 17.56 -9.55 -0.82
N MET A 198 18.17 -10.06 -1.89
CA MET A 198 19.61 -10.29 -1.97
C MET A 198 20.45 -9.01 -1.98
N LEU A 199 19.83 -7.87 -2.28
CA LEU A 199 20.47 -6.56 -2.28
C LEU A 199 20.44 -5.89 -0.90
N ILE A 200 19.73 -6.46 0.07
CA ILE A 200 19.66 -5.93 1.44
C ILE A 200 20.98 -6.24 2.15
N ALA A 201 21.53 -5.24 2.84
CA ALA A 201 22.69 -5.39 3.68
C ALA A 201 22.42 -6.45 4.78
N LYS A 202 23.44 -7.28 5.06
CA LYS A 202 23.36 -8.33 6.08
C LYS A 202 23.71 -7.79 7.45
#